data_25a5926249b4bfc206df9f6de272c96f
#
_entry.id   25a5926249b4bfc206df9f6de272c96f
#
_cell.length_a   1.000
_cell.length_b   1.000
_cell.length_c   1.000
_cell.angle_alpha   90.00
_cell.angle_beta   90.00
_cell.angle_gamma   90.00
#
_symmetry.space_group_name_H-M   'P 1'
#
loop_
_entity.id
_entity.type
_entity.pdbx_description
1 polymer ?
#
loop_
_entity_poly.entity_id
_entity_poly.type
_entity_poly.pdbx_seq_one_letter_code
_entity_poly.pdbx_strand_id
1 'polypeptide(L)'
;MKNKKILVIGAILGSLAIGAIFIALKIKKLLKYSIKFKGIKFTETNSKKIVFNANFDFKNNSDITLNVSNQEYDIYLNNIFMTTVFSEEEQIILPNAISPLSVTIDLTTKDVLSKIKSLGDGSVSSLLKILTSLKEQDLKIVYKFGIKFGLISIPLTFSYNDYIKNWA
;
A
#
# COMPACT_ATOMS: atom_id res chain seq x y z
N MET A 1 22.86 20.25 -49.83
CA MET A 1 22.91 19.17 -48.81
C MET A 1 22.72 19.60 -47.35
N LYS A 2 22.88 20.87 -46.98
CA LYS A 2 22.70 21.36 -45.56
C LYS A 2 21.24 21.25 -45.04
N ASN A 3 20.23 21.50 -45.90
CA ASN A 3 18.83 21.54 -45.43
C ASN A 3 18.22 20.18 -45.04
N LYS A 4 18.71 19.05 -45.61
CA LYS A 4 18.20 17.73 -45.26
C LYS A 4 18.60 17.30 -43.83
N LYS A 5 19.81 17.69 -43.36
CA LYS A 5 20.27 17.35 -42.00
C LYS A 5 19.48 18.11 -40.93
N ILE A 6 19.13 19.37 -41.16
CA ILE A 6 18.35 20.19 -40.25
C ILE A 6 16.92 19.63 -40.10
N LEU A 7 16.33 19.21 -41.23
CA LEU A 7 14.98 18.63 -41.22
C LEU A 7 14.90 17.31 -40.47
N VAL A 8 15.92 16.46 -40.59
CA VAL A 8 16.01 15.17 -39.86
C VAL A 8 16.19 15.41 -38.35
N ILE A 9 17.06 16.34 -37.94
CA ILE A 9 17.28 16.67 -36.53
C ILE A 9 16.00 17.28 -35.94
N GLY A 10 15.31 18.16 -36.63
CA GLY A 10 14.03 18.75 -36.21
C GLY A 10 12.93 17.68 -36.03
N ALA A 11 12.86 16.70 -36.94
CA ALA A 11 11.90 15.61 -36.87
C ALA A 11 12.21 14.66 -35.66
N ILE A 12 13.47 14.36 -35.40
CA ILE A 12 13.88 13.55 -34.24
C ILE A 12 13.57 14.27 -32.93
N LEU A 13 13.93 15.53 -32.79
CA LEU A 13 13.63 16.33 -31.60
C LEU A 13 12.12 16.51 -31.40
N GLY A 14 11.37 16.73 -32.47
CA GLY A 14 9.91 16.80 -32.42
C GLY A 14 9.27 15.49 -31.99
N SER A 15 9.75 14.34 -32.45
CA SER A 15 9.23 13.02 -32.08
C SER A 15 9.55 12.68 -30.60
N LEU A 16 10.72 13.06 -30.10
CA LEU A 16 11.08 12.90 -28.68
C LEU A 16 10.21 13.77 -27.77
N ALA A 17 9.93 15.01 -28.17
CA ALA A 17 9.06 15.90 -27.39
C ALA A 17 7.60 15.39 -27.35
N ILE A 18 7.06 14.92 -28.47
CA ILE A 18 5.72 14.32 -28.55
C ILE A 18 5.67 13.04 -27.71
N GLY A 19 6.70 12.19 -27.78
CA GLY A 19 6.82 10.98 -26.96
C GLY A 19 6.83 11.29 -25.45
N ALA A 20 7.58 12.29 -25.03
CA ALA A 20 7.65 12.73 -23.63
C ALA A 20 6.30 13.27 -23.12
N ILE A 21 5.59 14.06 -23.91
CA ILE A 21 4.26 14.57 -23.58
C ILE A 21 3.26 13.41 -23.45
N PHE A 22 3.29 12.45 -24.38
CA PHE A 22 2.41 11.29 -24.36
C PHE A 22 2.63 10.43 -23.10
N ILE A 23 3.89 10.19 -22.72
CA ILE A 23 4.25 9.47 -21.48
C ILE A 23 3.76 10.25 -20.26
N ALA A 24 3.99 11.56 -20.19
CA ALA A 24 3.54 12.39 -19.07
C ALA A 24 2.01 12.37 -18.89
N LEU A 25 1.25 12.44 -20.00
CA LEU A 25 -0.20 12.35 -19.98
C LEU A 25 -0.69 10.98 -19.50
N LYS A 26 -0.04 9.90 -19.93
CA LYS A 26 -0.36 8.55 -19.45
C LYS A 26 -0.03 8.37 -17.98
N ILE A 27 1.12 8.84 -17.49
CA ILE A 27 1.48 8.83 -16.07
C ILE A 27 0.42 9.61 -15.27
N LYS A 28 0.00 10.78 -15.70
CA LYS A 28 -1.06 11.55 -15.04
C LYS A 28 -2.38 10.76 -14.95
N LYS A 29 -2.72 9.95 -15.95
CA LYS A 29 -3.89 9.05 -15.90
C LYS A 29 -3.70 7.91 -14.94
N LEU A 30 -2.50 7.28 -14.91
CA LEU A 30 -2.16 6.20 -13.98
C LEU A 30 -2.27 6.63 -12.50
N LEU A 31 -2.04 7.92 -12.21
CA LEU A 31 -2.14 8.47 -10.86
C LEU A 31 -3.59 8.86 -10.45
N LYS A 32 -4.59 8.65 -11.32
CA LYS A 32 -6.00 8.86 -10.99
C LYS A 32 -6.58 7.64 -10.29
N TYR A 33 -6.23 7.45 -9.03
CA TYR A 33 -6.78 6.40 -8.18
C TYR A 33 -7.15 6.96 -6.81
N SER A 34 -7.91 6.19 -6.06
CA SER A 34 -8.14 6.41 -4.64
C SER A 34 -8.16 5.09 -3.90
N ILE A 35 -7.64 5.09 -2.68
CA ILE A 35 -7.65 3.94 -1.79
C ILE A 35 -8.46 4.33 -0.57
N LYS A 36 -9.42 3.47 -0.21
CA LYS A 36 -10.25 3.63 0.97
C LYS A 36 -10.06 2.41 1.87
N PHE A 37 -9.64 2.65 3.09
CA PHE A 37 -9.64 1.62 4.11
C PHE A 37 -11.07 1.27 4.51
N LYS A 38 -11.39 -0.03 4.61
CA LYS A 38 -12.74 -0.55 4.88
C LYS A 38 -12.88 -1.13 6.28
N GLY A 39 -11.76 -1.36 6.94
CA GLY A 39 -11.73 -1.90 8.27
C GLY A 39 -10.84 -3.12 8.40
N ILE A 40 -10.84 -3.66 9.60
CA ILE A 40 -10.14 -4.89 9.95
C ILE A 40 -11.13 -5.94 10.41
N LYS A 41 -10.76 -7.21 10.17
CA LYS A 41 -11.51 -8.36 10.69
C LYS A 41 -10.53 -9.30 11.38
N PHE A 42 -10.65 -9.42 12.70
CA PHE A 42 -9.88 -10.39 13.45
C PHE A 42 -10.34 -11.80 13.10
N THR A 43 -9.39 -12.67 12.76
CA THR A 43 -9.63 -14.09 12.45
C THR A 43 -9.16 -14.99 13.55
N GLU A 44 -8.10 -14.58 14.29
CA GLU A 44 -7.59 -15.31 15.44
C GLU A 44 -6.97 -14.32 16.42
N THR A 45 -7.31 -14.47 17.70
CA THR A 45 -6.69 -13.70 18.80
C THR A 45 -6.55 -14.60 20.00
N ASN A 46 -5.32 -14.97 20.32
CA ASN A 46 -5.01 -15.83 21.46
C ASN A 46 -3.66 -15.45 22.08
N SER A 47 -3.23 -16.22 23.09
CA SER A 47 -1.96 -15.99 23.79
C SER A 47 -0.71 -16.17 22.93
N LYS A 48 -0.82 -16.76 21.74
CA LYS A 48 0.32 -17.05 20.84
C LYS A 48 0.39 -16.08 19.67
N LYS A 49 -0.76 -15.68 19.12
CA LYS A 49 -0.81 -14.82 17.93
C LYS A 49 -2.08 -13.97 17.82
N ILE A 50 -1.96 -12.92 17.04
CA ILE A 50 -3.05 -12.04 16.63
C ILE A 50 -3.06 -12.06 15.10
N VAL A 51 -4.15 -12.58 14.51
CA VAL A 51 -4.32 -12.62 13.06
C VAL A 51 -5.53 -11.78 12.67
N PHE A 52 -5.35 -10.91 11.72
CA PHE A 52 -6.45 -10.10 11.19
C PHE A 52 -6.28 -9.81 9.71
N ASN A 53 -7.39 -9.57 9.03
CA ASN A 53 -7.42 -9.09 7.66
C ASN A 53 -7.64 -7.59 7.66
N ALA A 54 -6.78 -6.84 6.98
CA ALA A 54 -6.99 -5.44 6.66
C ALA A 54 -7.59 -5.33 5.25
N ASN A 55 -8.72 -4.65 5.14
CA ASN A 55 -9.50 -4.57 3.91
C ASN A 55 -9.46 -3.15 3.36
N PHE A 56 -9.29 -3.05 2.04
CA PHE A 56 -9.24 -1.79 1.31
C PHE A 56 -10.11 -1.87 0.05
N ASP A 57 -10.65 -0.75 -0.39
CA ASP A 57 -11.15 -0.56 -1.74
C ASP A 57 -10.12 0.25 -2.54
N PHE A 58 -9.58 -0.33 -3.61
CA PHE A 58 -8.77 0.39 -4.58
C PHE A 58 -9.65 0.80 -5.76
N LYS A 59 -9.88 2.09 -5.93
CA LYS A 59 -10.68 2.62 -7.03
C LYS A 59 -9.78 3.21 -8.11
N ASN A 60 -9.89 2.70 -9.31
CA ASN A 60 -9.30 3.29 -10.50
C ASN A 60 -10.25 4.37 -11.05
N ASN A 61 -9.87 5.62 -10.95
CA ASN A 61 -10.66 6.75 -11.47
C ASN A 61 -10.20 7.17 -12.89
N SER A 62 -9.43 6.32 -13.57
CA SER A 62 -8.95 6.60 -14.93
C SER A 62 -9.69 5.74 -15.97
N ASP A 63 -9.49 6.10 -17.24
CA ASP A 63 -9.98 5.39 -18.41
C ASP A 63 -9.04 4.28 -18.91
N ILE A 64 -7.99 3.95 -18.15
CA ILE A 64 -7.01 2.92 -18.48
C ILE A 64 -6.94 1.87 -17.38
N THR A 65 -6.57 0.65 -17.74
CA THR A 65 -6.32 -0.43 -16.77
C THR A 65 -5.06 -0.14 -15.96
N LEU A 66 -5.14 -0.35 -14.64
CA LEU A 66 -3.99 -0.28 -13.74
C LEU A 66 -3.52 -1.68 -13.38
N ASN A 67 -2.22 -1.93 -13.53
CA ASN A 67 -1.57 -3.15 -13.06
C ASN A 67 -0.79 -2.81 -11.78
N VAL A 68 -1.30 -3.25 -10.64
CA VAL A 68 -0.71 -3.04 -9.32
C VAL A 68 0.17 -4.23 -8.98
N SER A 69 1.40 -3.96 -8.56
CA SER A 69 2.41 -4.99 -8.25
C SER A 69 3.31 -4.55 -7.10
N ASN A 70 4.18 -5.44 -6.65
CA ASN A 70 5.15 -5.19 -5.58
C ASN A 70 4.48 -4.60 -4.34
N GLN A 71 3.45 -5.28 -3.86
CA GLN A 71 2.64 -4.81 -2.76
C GLN A 71 3.32 -5.13 -1.43
N GLU A 72 3.54 -4.11 -0.62
CA GLU A 72 4.18 -4.17 0.69
C GLU A 72 3.33 -3.41 1.71
N TYR A 73 3.08 -4.01 2.87
CA TYR A 73 2.28 -3.44 3.95
C TYR A 73 3.11 -3.41 5.23
N ASP A 74 3.55 -2.20 5.63
CA ASP A 74 4.20 -2.01 6.93
C ASP A 74 3.14 -1.76 8.00
N ILE A 75 3.17 -2.55 9.03
CA ILE A 75 2.19 -2.53 10.12
C ILE A 75 2.83 -1.93 11.37
N TYR A 76 2.15 -0.95 11.94
CA TYR A 76 2.55 -0.30 13.19
C TYR A 76 1.41 -0.37 14.18
N LEU A 77 1.74 -0.61 15.44
CA LEU A 77 0.83 -0.55 16.58
C LEU A 77 1.37 0.49 17.57
N ASN A 78 0.57 1.52 17.90
CA ASN A 78 0.99 2.66 18.71
C ASN A 78 2.30 3.29 18.20
N ASN A 79 2.41 3.49 16.88
CA ASN A 79 3.61 3.97 16.19
C ASN A 79 4.85 3.07 16.27
N ILE A 80 4.74 1.84 16.80
CA ILE A 80 5.84 0.87 16.82
C ILE A 80 5.70 -0.03 15.61
N PHE A 81 6.77 -0.16 14.83
CA PHE A 81 6.83 -1.07 13.70
C PHE A 81 6.71 -2.53 14.17
N MET A 82 5.70 -3.24 13.68
CA MET A 82 5.44 -4.64 14.01
C MET A 82 5.98 -5.61 12.98
N THR A 83 5.60 -5.43 11.73
CA THR A 83 5.99 -6.33 10.64
C THR A 83 5.80 -5.67 9.30
N THR A 84 6.39 -6.29 8.26
CA THR A 84 6.07 -6.03 6.86
C THR A 84 5.46 -7.29 6.26
N VAL A 85 4.35 -7.13 5.56
CA VAL A 85 3.71 -8.19 4.78
C VAL A 85 3.89 -7.88 3.31
N PHE A 86 4.34 -8.87 2.53
CA PHE A 86 4.49 -8.76 1.08
C PHE A 86 3.40 -9.56 0.37
N SER A 87 2.90 -9.03 -0.74
CA SER A 87 2.05 -9.76 -1.66
C SER A 87 2.67 -9.68 -3.05
N GLU A 88 3.00 -10.84 -3.61
CA GLU A 88 3.54 -10.98 -4.96
C GLU A 88 2.44 -10.98 -6.04
N GLU A 89 1.17 -11.05 -5.61
CA GLU A 89 0.04 -11.06 -6.53
C GLU A 89 -0.06 -9.74 -7.28
N GLU A 90 -0.03 -9.83 -8.60
CA GLU A 90 -0.38 -8.70 -9.46
C GLU A 90 -1.89 -8.55 -9.53
N GLN A 91 -2.37 -7.32 -9.34
CA GLN A 91 -3.78 -7.01 -9.43
C GLN A 91 -4.07 -6.13 -10.63
N ILE A 92 -5.06 -6.55 -11.42
CA ILE A 92 -5.55 -5.80 -12.58
C ILE A 92 -6.82 -5.07 -12.17
N ILE A 93 -6.76 -3.74 -12.19
CA ILE A 93 -7.88 -2.87 -11.83
C ILE A 93 -8.41 -2.21 -13.10
N LEU A 94 -9.58 -2.61 -13.54
CA LEU A 94 -10.20 -2.11 -14.75
C LEU A 94 -10.53 -0.60 -14.68
N PRO A 95 -10.69 0.08 -15.81
CA PRO A 95 -11.09 1.47 -15.86
C PRO A 95 -12.38 1.74 -15.08
N ASN A 96 -12.38 2.79 -14.26
CA ASN A 96 -13.51 3.22 -13.43
C ASN A 96 -14.06 2.16 -12.47
N ALA A 97 -13.30 1.08 -12.22
CA ALA A 97 -13.69 -0.02 -11.33
C ALA A 97 -13.17 0.18 -9.91
N ILE A 98 -13.83 -0.51 -8.97
CA ILE A 98 -13.40 -0.70 -7.60
C ILE A 98 -12.97 -2.15 -7.44
N SER A 99 -11.76 -2.38 -6.95
CA SER A 99 -11.24 -3.70 -6.63
C SER A 99 -11.03 -3.81 -5.12
N PRO A 100 -11.70 -4.74 -4.45
CA PRO A 100 -11.44 -5.01 -3.04
C PRO A 100 -10.05 -5.65 -2.89
N LEU A 101 -9.29 -5.20 -1.92
CA LEU A 101 -8.01 -5.74 -1.51
C LEU A 101 -8.13 -6.22 -0.07
N SER A 102 -7.56 -7.38 0.22
CA SER A 102 -7.48 -7.89 1.58
C SER A 102 -6.08 -8.43 1.83
N VAL A 103 -5.46 -8.00 2.91
CA VAL A 103 -4.16 -8.51 3.35
C VAL A 103 -4.29 -9.14 4.71
N THR A 104 -3.79 -10.36 4.85
CA THR A 104 -3.73 -11.06 6.13
C THR A 104 -2.45 -10.69 6.87
N ILE A 105 -2.60 -10.17 8.08
CA ILE A 105 -1.52 -9.81 8.98
C ILE A 105 -1.48 -10.82 10.11
N ASP A 106 -0.35 -11.51 10.28
CA ASP A 106 -0.09 -12.46 11.36
C ASP A 106 1.01 -11.90 12.26
N LEU A 107 0.65 -11.59 13.50
CA LEU A 107 1.55 -11.06 14.51
C LEU A 107 1.72 -12.09 15.62
N THR A 108 2.93 -12.61 15.81
CA THR A 108 3.18 -13.46 16.98
C THR A 108 3.15 -12.61 18.24
N THR A 109 2.51 -13.11 19.28
CA THR A 109 2.43 -12.44 20.58
C THR A 109 3.83 -12.16 21.15
N LYS A 110 4.79 -13.08 20.90
CA LYS A 110 6.18 -12.91 21.29
C LYS A 110 6.85 -11.71 20.63
N ASP A 111 6.63 -11.51 19.32
CA ASP A 111 7.22 -10.38 18.58
C ASP A 111 6.58 -9.06 19.01
N VAL A 112 5.26 -9.04 19.17
CA VAL A 112 4.54 -7.89 19.72
C VAL A 112 5.10 -7.50 21.08
N LEU A 113 5.29 -8.48 21.99
CA LEU A 113 5.89 -8.28 23.31
C LEU A 113 7.30 -7.72 23.25
N SER A 114 8.17 -8.33 22.44
CA SER A 114 9.57 -7.93 22.37
C SER A 114 9.72 -6.47 21.93
N LYS A 115 8.83 -6.02 21.06
CA LYS A 115 8.82 -4.66 20.54
C LYS A 115 8.17 -3.65 21.48
N ILE A 116 7.12 -4.07 22.21
CA ILE A 116 6.46 -3.22 23.20
C ILE A 116 7.25 -3.11 24.51
N LYS A 117 8.13 -4.08 24.82
CA LYS A 117 9.07 -3.99 25.95
C LYS A 117 9.91 -2.72 25.97
N SER A 118 10.15 -2.14 24.81
CA SER A 118 10.83 -0.84 24.70
C SER A 118 9.98 0.33 25.21
N LEU A 119 8.66 0.15 25.44
CA LEU A 119 7.74 1.20 25.89
C LEU A 119 7.24 1.04 27.33
N GLY A 120 7.52 -0.06 28.01
CA GLY A 120 7.02 -0.34 29.37
C GLY A 120 7.88 -1.32 30.13
N ASP A 121 7.43 -1.73 31.33
CA ASP A 121 8.12 -2.66 32.22
C ASP A 121 8.28 -4.09 31.65
N GLY A 122 7.78 -4.36 30.44
CA GLY A 122 7.88 -5.63 29.74
C GLY A 122 7.19 -6.79 30.45
N SER A 123 6.29 -6.52 31.38
CA SER A 123 5.58 -7.53 32.14
C SER A 123 4.50 -8.22 31.31
N VAL A 124 4.18 -9.47 31.66
CA VAL A 124 3.05 -10.23 31.09
C VAL A 124 1.72 -9.49 31.33
N SER A 125 1.62 -8.71 32.42
CA SER A 125 0.43 -7.90 32.73
C SER A 125 0.24 -6.78 31.72
N SER A 126 1.31 -6.14 31.26
CA SER A 126 1.24 -5.11 30.20
C SER A 126 0.75 -5.68 28.87
N LEU A 127 1.11 -6.93 28.56
CA LEU A 127 0.62 -7.65 27.38
C LEU A 127 -0.87 -7.95 27.46
N LEU A 128 -1.28 -8.57 28.58
CA LEU A 128 -2.69 -8.87 28.77
C LEU A 128 -3.52 -7.59 28.68
N LYS A 129 -3.03 -6.49 29.21
CA LYS A 129 -3.67 -5.17 29.09
C LYS A 129 -3.76 -4.71 27.64
N ILE A 130 -2.72 -4.88 26.82
CA ILE A 130 -2.75 -4.55 25.40
C ILE A 130 -3.71 -5.47 24.64
N LEU A 131 -3.68 -6.79 24.90
CA LEU A 131 -4.57 -7.75 24.26
C LEU A 131 -6.05 -7.51 24.63
N THR A 132 -6.32 -7.19 25.90
CA THR A 132 -7.69 -6.88 26.38
C THR A 132 -8.18 -5.51 25.93
N SER A 133 -7.27 -4.56 25.71
CA SER A 133 -7.56 -3.22 25.17
C SER A 133 -7.18 -3.05 23.72
N LEU A 134 -7.13 -4.14 22.94
CA LEU A 134 -6.67 -4.10 21.53
C LEU A 134 -7.43 -3.06 20.70
N LYS A 135 -8.74 -2.92 20.96
CA LYS A 135 -9.58 -1.93 20.27
C LYS A 135 -9.20 -0.47 20.54
N GLU A 136 -8.53 -0.21 21.66
CA GLU A 136 -8.06 1.13 22.04
C GLU A 136 -6.65 1.45 21.48
N GLN A 137 -6.03 0.50 20.78
CA GLN A 137 -4.71 0.69 20.20
C GLN A 137 -4.82 1.44 18.87
N ASP A 138 -3.81 2.26 18.61
CA ASP A 138 -3.63 2.95 17.32
C ASP A 138 -2.98 1.99 16.31
N LEU A 139 -3.65 1.73 15.19
CA LEU A 139 -3.16 0.91 14.09
C LEU A 139 -2.82 1.81 12.91
N LYS A 140 -1.56 1.77 12.48
CA LYS A 140 -1.12 2.42 11.25
C LYS A 140 -0.68 1.36 10.25
N ILE A 141 -1.19 1.46 9.03
CA ILE A 141 -0.80 0.62 7.90
C ILE A 141 -0.24 1.54 6.81
N VAL A 142 1.00 1.27 6.40
CA VAL A 142 1.63 1.94 5.26
C VAL A 142 1.66 0.96 4.11
N TYR A 143 0.83 1.19 3.10
CA TYR A 143 0.73 0.39 1.89
C TYR A 143 1.59 1.00 0.79
N LYS A 144 2.62 0.27 0.39
CA LYS A 144 3.52 0.61 -0.71
C LYS A 144 3.23 -0.33 -1.88
N PHE A 145 3.19 0.20 -3.09
CA PHE A 145 2.89 -0.59 -4.28
C PHE A 145 3.46 0.08 -5.53
N GLY A 146 3.56 -0.68 -6.62
CA GLY A 146 3.94 -0.18 -7.92
C GLY A 146 2.78 -0.21 -8.90
N ILE A 147 2.60 0.85 -9.70
CA ILE A 147 1.74 0.79 -10.89
C ILE A 147 2.62 0.56 -12.10
N LYS A 148 2.45 -0.57 -12.78
CA LYS A 148 3.21 -0.93 -13.98
C LYS A 148 2.72 -0.16 -15.21
N PHE A 149 3.68 0.36 -15.97
CA PHE A 149 3.48 0.96 -17.27
C PHE A 149 4.57 0.49 -18.23
N GLY A 150 4.28 -0.53 -19.03
CA GLY A 150 5.27 -1.22 -19.83
C GLY A 150 6.38 -1.84 -18.95
N LEU A 151 7.61 -1.42 -19.16
CA LEU A 151 8.77 -1.88 -18.36
C LEU A 151 9.02 -1.01 -17.11
N ILE A 152 8.26 0.05 -16.91
CA ILE A 152 8.43 0.97 -15.79
C ILE A 152 7.42 0.65 -14.70
N SER A 153 7.84 0.62 -13.44
CA SER A 153 6.98 0.59 -12.27
C SER A 153 7.08 1.93 -11.54
N ILE A 154 5.94 2.56 -11.31
CA ILE A 154 5.85 3.84 -10.57
C ILE A 154 5.56 3.49 -9.12
N PRO A 155 6.51 3.69 -8.18
CA PRO A 155 6.29 3.38 -6.78
C PRO A 155 5.38 4.42 -6.14
N LEU A 156 4.43 3.95 -5.35
CA LEU A 156 3.44 4.78 -4.66
C LEU A 156 3.30 4.31 -3.21
N THR A 157 2.84 5.23 -2.36
CA THR A 157 2.63 4.94 -0.94
C THR A 157 1.30 5.52 -0.48
N PHE A 158 0.55 4.73 0.25
CA PHE A 158 -0.67 5.14 0.94
C PHE A 158 -0.50 4.83 2.44
N SER A 159 -0.91 5.75 3.32
CA SER A 159 -0.83 5.55 4.76
C SER A 159 -2.21 5.74 5.38
N TYR A 160 -2.56 4.82 6.25
CA TYR A 160 -3.76 4.86 7.06
C TYR A 160 -3.39 4.76 8.54
N ASN A 161 -4.04 5.56 9.38
CA ASN A 161 -3.81 5.58 10.82
C ASN A 161 -5.11 5.91 11.56
N ASP A 162 -5.56 5.01 12.44
CA ASP A 162 -6.73 5.21 13.31
C ASP A 162 -6.76 4.17 14.43
N TYR A 163 -7.63 4.38 15.42
CA TYR A 163 -7.88 3.41 16.47
C TYR A 163 -8.61 2.18 15.93
N ILE A 164 -8.21 1.01 16.41
CA ILE A 164 -8.77 -0.29 15.97
C ILE A 164 -10.28 -0.34 16.21
N LYS A 165 -10.80 0.24 17.31
CA LYS A 165 -12.24 0.28 17.64
C LYS A 165 -13.10 0.95 16.56
N ASN A 166 -12.52 1.81 15.74
CA ASN A 166 -13.27 2.50 14.69
C ASN A 166 -13.53 1.61 13.48
N TRP A 167 -12.90 0.42 13.42
CA TRP A 167 -12.84 -0.42 12.22
C TRP A 167 -13.06 -1.92 12.48
N ALA A 168 -13.11 -2.34 13.74
CA ALA A 168 -13.27 -3.75 14.14
C ALA A 168 -14.73 -4.14 14.39
#